data_8bf6c5e06c1b87164f850b786c254e13
#
_entry.id   8bf6c5e06c1b87164f850b786c254e13
#
_cell.length_a   1.000
_cell.length_b   1.000
_cell.length_c   1.000
_cell.angle_alpha   90.00
_cell.angle_beta   90.00
_cell.angle_gamma   90.00
#
_symmetry.space_group_name_H-M   'P 1'
#
loop_
_entity.id
_entity.type
_entity.pdbx_description
1 polymer ?
#
loop_
_entity_poly.entity_id
_entity_poly.type
_entity_poly.pdbx_seq_one_letter_code
_entity_poly.pdbx_strand_id
1 'polypeptide(L)'
;MKEETKMIFDKLIAILQRVKPNVDISTVTMDSRLITDLGIDSLSMMLLAISVEDEFNIEFGDDTNFNTVQELCDYIENATK
;
A
#
# COMPACT_ATOMS: atom_id res chain seq x y z
N MET A 1 -2.71 2.09 -17.12
CA MET A 1 -2.52 1.19 -15.97
C MET A 1 -3.10 -0.18 -16.30
N LYS A 2 -2.35 -1.23 -16.03
CA LYS A 2 -2.85 -2.59 -16.25
C LYS A 2 -4.02 -2.87 -15.34
N GLU A 3 -4.91 -3.75 -15.76
CA GLU A 3 -6.07 -4.11 -14.96
C GLU A 3 -5.66 -4.70 -13.60
N GLU A 4 -4.64 -5.55 -13.58
CA GLU A 4 -4.12 -6.11 -12.34
C GLU A 4 -3.59 -5.03 -11.40
N THR A 5 -2.83 -4.09 -11.95
CA THR A 5 -2.27 -2.99 -11.17
C THR A 5 -3.39 -2.12 -10.60
N LYS A 6 -4.41 -1.85 -11.39
CA LYS A 6 -5.55 -1.07 -10.93
C LYS A 6 -6.30 -1.79 -9.80
N MET A 7 -6.48 -3.10 -9.93
CA MET A 7 -7.14 -3.89 -8.89
C MET A 7 -6.35 -3.85 -7.58
N ILE A 8 -5.03 -3.99 -7.68
CA ILE A 8 -4.14 -3.92 -6.52
C ILE A 8 -4.22 -2.53 -5.90
N PHE A 9 -4.18 -1.49 -6.71
CA PHE A 9 -4.28 -0.12 -6.25
C PHE A 9 -5.59 0.13 -5.51
N ASP A 10 -6.72 -0.31 -6.08
CA ASP A 10 -8.03 -0.12 -5.47
C ASP A 10 -8.12 -0.82 -4.11
N LYS A 11 -7.60 -2.04 -4.00
CA LYS A 11 -7.57 -2.77 -2.75
C LYS A 11 -6.66 -2.08 -1.73
N LEU A 12 -5.53 -1.58 -2.19
CA LEU A 12 -4.58 -0.88 -1.34
C LEU A 12 -5.20 0.40 -0.78
N ILE A 13 -5.96 1.13 -1.60
CA ILE A 13 -6.66 2.33 -1.14
C ILE A 13 -7.65 1.99 -0.02
N ALA A 14 -8.38 0.89 -0.15
CA ALA A 14 -9.30 0.46 0.88
C ALA A 14 -8.58 0.12 2.19
N ILE A 15 -7.41 -0.51 2.06
CA ILE A 15 -6.58 -0.83 3.22
C ILE A 15 -6.06 0.44 3.89
N LEU A 16 -5.59 1.40 3.08
CA LEU A 16 -5.10 2.69 3.58
C LEU A 16 -6.19 3.42 4.37
N GLN A 17 -7.41 3.38 3.88
CA GLN A 17 -8.53 4.03 4.55
C GLN A 17 -8.80 3.42 5.93
N ARG A 18 -8.59 2.11 6.07
CA ARG A 18 -8.75 1.44 7.36
C ARG A 18 -7.60 1.73 8.31
N VAL A 19 -6.37 1.74 7.77
CA VAL A 19 -5.16 1.95 8.57
C VAL A 19 -5.00 3.41 8.97
N LYS A 20 -5.37 4.31 8.08
CA LYS A 20 -5.20 5.75 8.27
C LYS A 20 -6.44 6.49 7.80
N PRO A 21 -7.53 6.47 8.60
CA PRO A 21 -8.82 7.05 8.17
C PRO A 21 -8.76 8.54 7.83
N ASN A 22 -7.75 9.25 8.33
CA ASN A 22 -7.61 10.69 8.08
C ASN A 22 -7.05 11.01 6.69
N VAL A 23 -6.54 10.00 5.98
CA VAL A 23 -6.00 10.23 4.64
C VAL A 23 -7.15 10.48 3.67
N ASP A 24 -6.99 11.54 2.86
CA ASP A 24 -7.94 11.81 1.79
C ASP A 24 -7.60 10.92 0.61
N ILE A 25 -8.30 9.80 0.50
CA ILE A 25 -8.01 8.80 -0.53
C ILE A 25 -8.24 9.32 -1.96
N SER A 26 -9.02 10.38 -2.11
CA SER A 26 -9.25 10.96 -3.44
C SER A 26 -8.00 11.62 -4.02
N THR A 27 -7.02 11.95 -3.18
CA THR A 27 -5.78 12.58 -3.61
C THR A 27 -4.63 11.60 -3.76
N VAL A 28 -4.84 10.33 -3.40
CA VAL A 28 -3.78 9.33 -3.47
C VAL A 28 -3.56 8.88 -4.90
N THR A 29 -2.28 8.89 -5.32
CA THR A 29 -1.87 8.42 -6.64
C THR A 29 -0.70 7.45 -6.49
N MET A 30 -0.26 6.86 -7.59
CA MET A 30 0.92 6.01 -7.58
C MET A 30 2.18 6.75 -7.12
N ASP A 31 2.24 8.05 -7.36
CA ASP A 31 3.38 8.87 -6.98
C ASP A 31 3.33 9.34 -5.54
N SER A 32 2.22 9.12 -4.84
CA SER A 32 2.08 9.55 -3.44
C SER A 32 3.13 8.86 -2.57
N ARG A 33 3.76 9.65 -1.71
CA ARG A 33 4.77 9.14 -0.77
C ARG A 33 4.07 8.72 0.51
N LEU A 34 4.35 7.51 0.94
CA LEU A 34 3.63 6.93 2.09
C LEU A 34 3.86 7.73 3.37
N ILE A 35 5.10 8.12 3.63
CA ILE A 35 5.42 8.81 4.88
C ILE A 35 5.10 10.31 4.80
N THR A 36 5.58 10.99 3.76
CA THR A 36 5.49 12.45 3.69
C THR A 36 4.13 12.93 3.18
N ASP A 37 3.53 12.23 2.22
CA ASP A 37 2.26 12.66 1.64
C ASP A 37 1.06 12.09 2.39
N LEU A 38 1.15 10.84 2.83
CA LEU A 38 0.05 10.15 3.49
C LEU A 38 0.18 10.12 5.02
N GLY A 39 1.32 10.55 5.54
CA GLY A 39 1.53 10.61 6.98
C GLY A 39 1.62 9.26 7.66
N ILE A 40 2.08 8.24 6.95
CA ILE A 40 2.19 6.90 7.51
C ILE A 40 3.47 6.80 8.34
N ASP A 41 3.31 6.65 9.65
CA ASP A 41 4.43 6.48 10.57
C ASP A 41 4.82 5.00 10.68
N SER A 42 5.76 4.70 11.57
CA SER A 42 6.27 3.33 11.73
C SER A 42 5.16 2.34 12.13
N LEU A 43 4.29 2.75 13.04
CA LEU A 43 3.20 1.89 13.49
C LEU A 43 2.19 1.67 12.36
N SER A 44 1.81 2.73 11.68
CA SER A 44 0.87 2.64 10.56
C SER A 44 1.46 1.82 9.42
N MET A 45 2.76 1.94 9.16
CA MET A 45 3.43 1.14 8.15
C MET A 45 3.37 -0.35 8.47
N MET A 46 3.58 -0.70 9.75
CA MET A 46 3.47 -2.07 10.19
C MET A 46 2.06 -2.62 10.00
N LEU A 47 1.05 -1.83 10.38
CA LEU A 47 -0.35 -2.21 10.21
C LEU A 47 -0.70 -2.36 8.73
N LEU A 48 -0.17 -1.47 7.90
CA LEU A 48 -0.37 -1.52 6.44
C LEU A 48 0.23 -2.81 5.89
N ALA A 49 1.46 -3.13 6.28
CA ALA A 49 2.13 -4.34 5.82
C ALA A 49 1.35 -5.59 6.21
N ILE A 50 0.91 -5.68 7.45
CA ILE A 50 0.14 -6.82 7.94
C ILE A 50 -1.18 -6.95 7.16
N SER A 51 -1.86 -5.83 6.93
CA SER A 51 -3.13 -5.82 6.20
C SER A 51 -2.94 -6.26 4.75
N VAL A 52 -1.87 -5.81 4.11
CA VAL A 52 -1.55 -6.19 2.74
C VAL A 52 -1.21 -7.68 2.66
N GLU A 53 -0.41 -8.18 3.60
CA GLU A 53 -0.07 -9.60 3.64
C GLU A 53 -1.34 -10.46 3.75
N ASP A 54 -2.25 -10.03 4.60
CA ASP A 54 -3.49 -10.77 4.82
C ASP A 54 -4.41 -10.70 3.59
N GLU A 55 -4.56 -9.52 3.01
CA GLU A 55 -5.45 -9.31 1.87
C GLU A 55 -4.98 -10.04 0.61
N PHE A 56 -3.67 -10.03 0.35
CA PHE A 56 -3.10 -10.58 -0.87
C PHE A 56 -2.44 -11.95 -0.66
N ASN A 57 -2.41 -12.43 0.57
CA ASN A 57 -1.80 -13.71 0.93
C ASN A 57 -0.32 -13.77 0.50
N ILE A 58 0.42 -12.74 0.85
CA ILE A 58 1.85 -12.63 0.56
C ILE A 58 2.62 -12.33 1.84
N GLU A 59 3.94 -12.39 1.77
CA GLU A 59 4.81 -12.04 2.89
C GLU A 59 5.85 -11.02 2.47
N PHE A 60 6.05 -9.99 3.31
CA PHE A 60 7.09 -8.98 3.06
C PHE A 60 8.45 -9.39 3.64
N GLY A 61 8.45 -10.24 4.66
CA GLY A 61 9.68 -10.55 5.37
C GLY A 61 10.21 -9.28 6.04
N ASP A 62 11.48 -8.97 5.80
CA ASP A 62 12.12 -7.78 6.33
C ASP A 62 12.02 -6.58 5.39
N ASP A 63 11.43 -6.78 4.22
CA ASP A 63 11.40 -5.77 3.16
C ASP A 63 10.13 -4.94 3.25
N THR A 64 10.11 -3.99 4.19
CA THR A 64 8.95 -3.12 4.42
C THR A 64 9.24 -1.65 4.16
N ASN A 65 10.36 -1.34 3.49
CA ASN A 65 10.77 0.03 3.21
C ASN A 65 10.29 0.49 1.84
N PHE A 66 9.04 0.90 1.76
CA PHE A 66 8.47 1.44 0.53
C PHE A 66 8.32 2.95 0.68
N ASN A 67 8.72 3.69 -0.33
CA ASN A 67 8.61 5.14 -0.33
C ASN A 67 7.31 5.62 -0.95
N THR A 68 6.87 4.97 -2.03
CA THR A 68 5.68 5.41 -2.77
C THR A 68 4.66 4.28 -2.88
N VAL A 69 3.44 4.67 -3.22
CA VAL A 69 2.36 3.71 -3.52
C VAL A 69 2.77 2.81 -4.68
N GLN A 70 3.45 3.37 -5.69
CA GLN A 70 3.92 2.61 -6.84
C GLN A 70 4.82 1.46 -6.43
N GLU A 71 5.78 1.72 -5.55
CA GLU A 71 6.70 0.68 -5.09
C GLU A 71 5.97 -0.45 -4.39
N LEU A 72 4.99 -0.09 -3.57
CA LEU A 72 4.20 -1.09 -2.84
C LEU A 72 3.35 -1.91 -3.81
N CYS A 73 2.71 -1.27 -4.78
CA CYS A 73 1.92 -1.96 -5.80
C CYS A 73 2.79 -2.89 -6.63
N ASP A 74 3.98 -2.45 -7.02
CA ASP A 74 4.92 -3.28 -7.79
C ASP A 74 5.32 -4.52 -7.01
N TYR A 75 5.60 -4.37 -5.73
CA TYR A 75 5.95 -5.50 -4.88
C TYR A 75 4.80 -6.51 -4.83
N ILE A 76 3.59 -6.03 -4.60
CA ILE A 76 2.42 -6.88 -4.51
C ILE A 76 2.19 -7.60 -5.85
N GLU A 77 2.28 -6.88 -6.95
CA GLU A 77 2.07 -7.46 -8.28
C GLU A 77 3.07 -8.59 -8.55
N ASN A 78 4.34 -8.37 -8.22
CA ASN A 78 5.37 -9.39 -8.39
C ASN A 78 5.18 -10.58 -7.47
N ALA A 79 4.72 -10.34 -6.25
CA ALA A 79 4.53 -11.40 -5.26
C ALA A 79 3.30 -12.27 -5.55
N THR A 80 2.33 -11.73 -6.28
CA THR A 80 1.09 -12.46 -6.59
C THR A 80 1.07 -13.12 -7.96
N LYS A 81 2.14 -12.99 -8.72
CA LYS A 81 2.27 -13.64 -10.03
C LYS A 81 2.49 -15.14 -9.89
#